data_a0ca954637f289dcbd4098d8bd4e9be7
#
_entry.id   a0ca954637f289dcbd4098d8bd4e9be7
#
_cell.length_a   1.000
_cell.length_b   1.000
_cell.length_c   1.000
_cell.angle_alpha   90.00
_cell.angle_beta   90.00
_cell.angle_gamma   90.00
#
_symmetry.space_group_name_H-M   'P 1'
#
loop_
_entity.id
_entity.type
_entity.pdbx_description
1 polymer ?
#
loop_
_entity_poly.entity_id
_entity_poly.type
_entity_poly.pdbx_seq_one_letter_code
_entity_poly.pdbx_strand_id
1 'polypeptide(L)'
;GRTRPGTTSSHLCAFEDLLPTLLDAAGAKARIPRGIDGLSFLAALTGTGRQAERRHLYMEFAGYGGQQMARKGRWKAVRSGLQADPDAALELYDLEADPAESRDVASLNPPVAGGLEDTLRAEHRPSEAFPFPALDARRGRP
;
A
#
# COMPACT_ATOMS: atom_id res chain seq x y z
N GLY A 1 10.46 -11.36 26.20
CA GLY A 1 9.59 -11.05 25.15
C GLY A 1 8.56 -9.97 25.46
N ARG A 2 8.36 -9.04 24.51
CA ARG A 2 7.32 -7.99 24.61
C ARG A 2 6.05 -8.36 23.85
N THR A 3 6.11 -9.33 22.95
CA THR A 3 4.96 -9.82 22.17
C THR A 3 4.38 -11.07 22.81
N ARG A 4 3.08 -11.26 22.76
CA ARG A 4 2.41 -12.47 23.24
C ARG A 4 2.52 -13.57 22.19
N PRO A 5 3.00 -14.76 22.49
CA PRO A 5 3.01 -15.87 21.57
C PRO A 5 1.60 -16.23 21.07
N GLY A 6 1.47 -16.67 19.83
CA GLY A 6 0.21 -17.16 19.26
C GLY A 6 -0.85 -16.08 19.00
N THR A 7 -0.50 -14.79 19.05
CA THR A 7 -1.42 -13.70 18.71
C THR A 7 -1.30 -13.33 17.23
N THR A 8 -2.42 -12.86 16.65
CA THR A 8 -2.50 -12.30 15.30
C THR A 8 -2.97 -10.86 15.36
N SER A 9 -2.67 -10.08 14.33
CA SER A 9 -3.13 -8.70 14.18
C SER A 9 -3.61 -8.48 12.75
N SER A 10 -4.72 -7.76 12.61
CA SER A 10 -5.24 -7.29 11.32
C SER A 10 -4.68 -5.91 10.91
N HIS A 11 -3.71 -5.39 11.66
CA HIS A 11 -3.10 -4.10 11.34
C HIS A 11 -2.45 -4.12 9.96
N LEU A 12 -2.80 -3.14 9.13
CA LEU A 12 -2.25 -2.98 7.78
C LEU A 12 -0.82 -2.46 7.87
N CYS A 13 0.15 -3.30 7.53
CA CYS A 13 1.57 -2.95 7.51
C CYS A 13 2.24 -3.43 6.22
N ALA A 14 3.41 -2.87 5.93
CA ALA A 14 4.23 -3.20 4.78
C ALA A 14 5.71 -3.22 5.15
N PHE A 15 6.58 -3.56 4.18
CA PHE A 15 8.01 -3.73 4.43
C PHE A 15 8.69 -2.43 4.89
N GLU A 16 8.29 -1.28 4.34
CA GLU A 16 8.80 0.04 4.73
C GLU A 16 8.55 0.38 6.21
N ASP A 17 7.59 -0.28 6.86
CA ASP A 17 7.26 -0.10 8.27
C ASP A 17 8.27 -0.76 9.22
N LEU A 18 9.14 -1.64 8.72
CA LEU A 18 10.11 -2.34 9.55
C LEU A 18 11.14 -1.40 10.18
N LEU A 19 11.70 -0.48 9.39
CA LEU A 19 12.70 0.46 9.91
C LEU A 19 12.17 1.29 11.10
N PRO A 20 11.06 2.02 10.96
CA PRO A 20 10.52 2.80 12.08
C PRO A 20 10.09 1.91 13.26
N THR A 21 9.60 0.69 13.01
CA THR A 21 9.23 -0.24 14.08
C THR A 21 10.43 -0.73 14.88
N LEU A 22 11.53 -1.08 14.20
CA LEU A 22 12.76 -1.53 14.88
C LEU A 22 13.43 -0.41 15.68
N LEU A 23 13.46 0.81 15.15
CA LEU A 23 13.98 1.98 15.86
C LEU A 23 13.12 2.30 17.11
N ASP A 24 11.79 2.23 16.97
CA ASP A 24 10.86 2.44 18.09
C ASP A 24 11.02 1.35 19.16
N ALA A 25 11.16 0.08 18.76
CA ALA A 25 11.39 -1.05 19.66
C ALA A 25 12.72 -0.94 20.42
N ALA A 26 13.74 -0.37 19.80
CA ALA A 26 15.04 -0.09 20.38
C ALA A 26 15.08 1.17 21.28
N GLY A 27 13.95 1.86 21.44
CA GLY A 27 13.89 3.14 22.18
C GLY A 27 14.53 4.32 21.44
N ALA A 28 14.78 4.17 20.15
CA ALA A 28 15.44 5.16 19.30
C ALA A 28 14.46 5.88 18.36
N LYS A 29 13.20 6.05 18.77
CA LYS A 29 12.13 6.66 17.95
C LYS A 29 12.51 8.04 17.38
N ALA A 30 13.28 8.84 18.13
CA ALA A 30 13.76 10.14 17.67
C ALA A 30 14.75 10.05 16.49
N ARG A 31 15.28 8.87 16.17
CA ARG A 31 16.17 8.60 15.05
C ARG A 31 15.45 8.16 13.77
N ILE A 32 14.13 8.00 13.82
CA ILE A 32 13.33 7.70 12.63
C ILE A 32 13.49 8.88 11.65
N PRO A 33 13.95 8.64 10.41
CA PRO A 33 14.12 9.70 9.43
C PRO A 33 12.79 10.40 9.14
N ARG A 34 12.85 11.71 8.90
CA ARG A 34 11.66 12.46 8.47
C ARG A 34 11.37 12.17 7.00
N GLY A 35 10.08 12.12 6.66
CA GLY A 35 9.64 11.98 5.26
C GLY A 35 9.74 10.55 4.71
N ILE A 36 9.87 9.53 5.57
CA ILE A 36 9.72 8.13 5.16
C ILE A 36 8.24 7.75 5.14
N ASP A 37 7.88 6.81 4.26
CA ASP A 37 6.51 6.32 4.10
C ASP A 37 6.10 5.33 5.21
N GLY A 38 7.10 4.71 5.86
CA GLY A 38 6.89 3.70 6.88
C GLY A 38 6.33 4.26 8.19
N LEU A 39 5.42 3.50 8.82
CA LEU A 39 4.83 3.77 10.12
C LEU A 39 5.21 2.67 11.11
N SER A 40 5.65 3.03 12.33
CA SER A 40 5.88 2.02 13.36
C SER A 40 4.59 1.28 13.72
N PHE A 41 4.62 -0.04 13.67
CA PHE A 41 3.54 -0.90 14.16
C PHE A 41 3.88 -1.59 15.49
N LEU A 42 4.78 -1.01 16.25
CA LEU A 42 5.19 -1.55 17.57
C LEU A 42 4.01 -1.69 18.53
N ALA A 43 3.09 -0.73 18.55
CA ALA A 43 1.90 -0.78 19.40
C ALA A 43 0.99 -1.98 19.05
N ALA A 44 0.80 -2.28 17.76
CA ALA A 44 0.06 -3.46 17.31
C ALA A 44 0.78 -4.77 17.69
N LEU A 45 2.11 -4.82 17.63
CA LEU A 45 2.91 -5.99 18.03
C LEU A 45 2.86 -6.26 19.53
N THR A 46 2.90 -5.21 20.35
CA THR A 46 2.99 -5.35 21.81
C THR A 46 1.63 -5.34 22.51
N GLY A 47 0.58 -4.90 21.81
CA GLY A 47 -0.74 -4.66 22.39
C GLY A 47 -0.77 -3.49 23.38
N THR A 48 0.20 -2.57 23.29
CA THR A 48 0.33 -1.44 24.22
C THR A 48 0.47 -0.13 23.46
N GLY A 49 -0.20 0.93 23.98
CA GLY A 49 -0.17 2.25 23.37
C GLY A 49 -1.19 2.40 22.24
N ARG A 50 -1.13 3.55 21.54
CA ARG A 50 -2.00 3.86 20.39
C ARG A 50 -1.27 3.56 19.12
N GLN A 51 -1.85 2.67 18.29
CA GLN A 51 -1.35 2.38 16.96
C GLN A 51 -1.76 3.49 15.98
N ALA A 52 -0.78 4.05 15.27
CA ALA A 52 -1.04 4.93 14.14
C ALA A 52 -1.65 4.11 12.99
N GLU A 53 -2.73 4.59 12.40
CA GLU A 53 -3.40 3.94 11.29
C GLU A 53 -2.98 4.58 9.96
N ARG A 54 -2.79 3.74 8.96
CA ARG A 54 -2.56 4.13 7.58
C ARG A 54 -3.91 4.32 6.88
N ARG A 55 -4.07 5.41 6.14
CA ARG A 55 -5.30 5.63 5.35
C ARG A 55 -5.47 4.58 4.27
N HIS A 56 -4.37 4.23 3.61
CA HIS A 56 -4.26 3.22 2.58
C HIS A 56 -2.80 2.79 2.46
N LEU A 57 -2.55 1.66 1.84
CA LEU A 57 -1.24 1.23 1.40
C LEU A 57 -1.19 1.39 -0.11
N TYR A 58 -0.14 2.03 -0.62
CA TYR A 58 0.14 2.16 -2.03
C TYR A 58 1.47 1.51 -2.36
N MET A 59 1.54 0.82 -3.48
CA MET A 59 2.77 0.28 -4.04
C MET A 59 2.74 0.38 -5.56
N GLU A 60 3.89 0.63 -6.16
CA GLU A 60 4.09 0.57 -7.60
C GLU A 60 5.40 -0.12 -7.93
N PHE A 61 5.43 -0.78 -9.07
CA PHE A 61 6.61 -1.47 -9.55
C PHE A 61 6.66 -1.44 -11.08
N ALA A 62 7.70 -0.82 -11.63
CA ALA A 62 7.86 -0.71 -13.09
C ALA A 62 8.24 -2.05 -13.77
N GLY A 63 8.77 -3.03 -13.01
CA GLY A 63 9.05 -4.37 -13.54
C GLY A 63 7.81 -5.19 -13.87
N TYR A 64 8.00 -6.36 -14.49
CA TYR A 64 6.93 -7.31 -14.87
C TYR A 64 5.76 -6.68 -15.64
N GLY A 65 6.08 -5.78 -16.57
CA GLY A 65 5.07 -5.09 -17.38
C GLY A 65 4.43 -3.87 -16.73
N GLY A 66 4.88 -3.48 -15.52
CA GLY A 66 4.37 -2.31 -14.79
C GLY A 66 3.10 -2.62 -13.99
N GLN A 67 3.15 -2.35 -12.71
CA GLN A 67 2.06 -2.65 -11.77
C GLN A 67 1.86 -1.52 -10.78
N GLN A 68 0.62 -1.30 -10.36
CA GLN A 68 0.22 -0.47 -9.23
C GLN A 68 -0.75 -1.23 -8.34
N MET A 69 -0.73 -0.95 -7.04
CA MET A 69 -1.68 -1.49 -6.07
C MET A 69 -2.02 -0.42 -5.04
N ALA A 70 -3.29 -0.37 -4.65
CA ALA A 70 -3.75 0.36 -3.47
C ALA A 70 -4.65 -0.53 -2.62
N ARG A 71 -4.44 -0.51 -1.29
CA ARG A 71 -5.29 -1.23 -0.34
C ARG A 71 -5.85 -0.27 0.70
N LYS A 72 -7.16 -0.32 0.90
CA LYS A 72 -7.88 0.44 1.92
C LYS A 72 -8.87 -0.46 2.64
N GLY A 73 -8.59 -0.74 3.91
CA GLY A 73 -9.36 -1.71 4.68
C GLY A 73 -9.35 -3.10 4.02
N ARG A 74 -10.53 -3.65 3.75
CA ARG A 74 -10.71 -4.95 3.09
C ARG A 74 -10.46 -4.92 1.57
N TRP A 75 -10.54 -3.74 0.96
CA TRP A 75 -10.47 -3.60 -0.49
C TRP A 75 -9.04 -3.42 -0.98
N LYS A 76 -8.68 -4.19 -2.01
CA LYS A 76 -7.40 -4.07 -2.73
C LYS A 76 -7.70 -3.87 -4.21
N ALA A 77 -7.16 -2.79 -4.76
CA ALA A 77 -7.15 -2.53 -6.20
C ALA A 77 -5.77 -2.84 -6.77
N VAL A 78 -5.74 -3.47 -7.92
CA VAL A 78 -4.52 -3.80 -8.67
C VAL A 78 -4.69 -3.33 -10.11
N ARG A 79 -3.62 -2.82 -10.69
CA ARG A 79 -3.52 -2.51 -12.11
C ARG A 79 -2.22 -3.08 -12.64
N SER A 80 -2.27 -3.90 -13.68
CA SER A 80 -1.12 -4.59 -14.26
C SER A 80 -1.00 -4.30 -15.74
N GLY A 81 0.19 -4.54 -16.31
CA GLY A 81 0.41 -4.32 -17.76
C GLY A 81 0.58 -2.87 -18.16
N LEU A 82 0.85 -1.98 -17.23
CA LEU A 82 0.89 -0.52 -17.42
C LEU A 82 1.95 -0.04 -18.42
N GLN A 83 2.99 -0.83 -18.69
CA GLN A 83 3.98 -0.50 -19.73
C GLN A 83 3.40 -0.63 -21.15
N ALA A 84 2.51 -1.61 -21.35
CA ALA A 84 1.85 -1.83 -22.64
C ALA A 84 0.61 -0.96 -22.78
N ASP A 85 -0.17 -0.84 -21.71
CA ASP A 85 -1.38 -0.02 -21.64
C ASP A 85 -1.42 0.76 -20.33
N PRO A 86 -1.03 2.04 -20.33
CA PRO A 86 -1.11 2.89 -19.15
C PRO A 86 -2.54 3.08 -18.61
N ASP A 87 -3.57 2.77 -19.42
CA ASP A 87 -5.00 2.81 -19.06
C ASP A 87 -5.57 1.42 -18.75
N ALA A 88 -4.70 0.40 -18.57
CA ALA A 88 -5.13 -0.94 -18.24
C ALA A 88 -6.20 -0.96 -17.14
N ALA A 89 -7.19 -1.83 -17.29
CA ALA A 89 -8.30 -1.94 -16.38
C ALA A 89 -7.84 -2.22 -14.93
N LEU A 90 -8.54 -1.63 -13.98
CA LEU A 90 -8.33 -1.89 -12.57
C LEU A 90 -9.12 -3.14 -12.17
N GLU A 91 -8.46 -4.05 -11.48
CA GLU A 91 -9.06 -5.18 -10.79
C GLU A 91 -9.29 -4.81 -9.32
N LEU A 92 -10.42 -5.20 -8.74
CA LEU A 92 -10.78 -4.96 -7.34
C LEU A 92 -11.03 -6.28 -6.63
N TYR A 93 -10.43 -6.44 -5.45
CA TYR A 93 -10.57 -7.62 -4.61
C TYR A 93 -11.06 -7.27 -3.21
N ASP A 94 -11.96 -8.10 -2.68
CA ASP A 94 -12.47 -8.06 -1.32
C ASP A 94 -11.69 -9.07 -0.47
N LEU A 95 -10.63 -8.65 0.20
CA LEU A 95 -9.74 -9.52 0.94
C LEU A 95 -10.35 -10.19 2.18
N GLU A 96 -11.52 -9.74 2.64
CA GLU A 96 -12.24 -10.41 3.72
C GLU A 96 -13.03 -11.61 3.19
N ALA A 97 -13.64 -11.49 2.00
CA ALA A 97 -14.41 -12.54 1.37
C ALA A 97 -13.54 -13.46 0.50
N ASP A 98 -12.48 -12.92 -0.08
CA ASP A 98 -11.58 -13.61 -1.03
C ASP A 98 -10.11 -13.24 -0.76
N PRO A 99 -9.49 -13.82 0.28
CA PRO A 99 -8.07 -13.58 0.58
C PRO A 99 -7.11 -14.06 -0.52
N ALA A 100 -7.58 -14.93 -1.42
CA ALA A 100 -6.78 -15.47 -2.53
C ALA A 100 -6.80 -14.58 -3.77
N GLU A 101 -7.58 -13.48 -3.77
CA GLU A 101 -7.69 -12.55 -4.91
C GLU A 101 -8.09 -13.28 -6.21
N SER A 102 -9.00 -14.24 -6.10
CA SER A 102 -9.39 -15.11 -7.20
C SER A 102 -10.51 -14.54 -8.08
N ARG A 103 -11.24 -13.54 -7.56
CA ARG A 103 -12.40 -12.95 -8.21
C ARG A 103 -12.32 -11.43 -8.25
N ASP A 104 -12.19 -10.87 -9.44
CA ASP A 104 -12.39 -9.43 -9.66
C ASP A 104 -13.85 -9.04 -9.44
N VAL A 105 -14.06 -8.05 -8.57
CA VAL A 105 -15.39 -7.50 -8.22
C VAL A 105 -15.51 -6.02 -8.57
N ALA A 106 -14.64 -5.46 -9.41
CA ALA A 106 -14.64 -4.05 -9.77
C ALA A 106 -15.98 -3.61 -10.36
N SER A 107 -16.53 -4.39 -11.29
CA SER A 107 -17.82 -4.11 -11.94
C SER A 107 -19.02 -4.16 -10.97
N LEU A 108 -18.89 -4.89 -9.86
CA LEU A 108 -19.92 -5.01 -8.84
C LEU A 108 -19.85 -3.89 -7.79
N ASN A 109 -18.72 -3.19 -7.71
CA ASN A 109 -18.44 -2.16 -6.70
C ASN A 109 -17.83 -0.88 -7.32
N PRO A 110 -18.50 -0.25 -8.31
CA PRO A 110 -17.92 0.89 -9.04
C PRO A 110 -17.47 2.06 -8.16
N PRO A 111 -18.21 2.45 -7.08
CA PRO A 111 -17.76 3.54 -6.23
C PRO A 111 -16.46 3.24 -5.47
N VAL A 112 -16.26 1.97 -5.07
CA VAL A 112 -15.04 1.53 -4.37
C VAL A 112 -13.87 1.51 -5.35
N ALA A 113 -14.08 0.93 -6.52
CA ALA A 113 -13.09 0.88 -7.60
C ALA A 113 -12.62 2.29 -7.98
N GLY A 114 -13.56 3.23 -8.21
CA GLY A 114 -13.26 4.62 -8.52
C GLY A 114 -12.45 5.33 -7.42
N GLY A 115 -12.82 5.15 -6.16
CA GLY A 115 -12.10 5.77 -5.03
C GLY A 115 -10.68 5.22 -4.85
N LEU A 116 -10.42 3.95 -5.18
CA LEU A 116 -9.07 3.37 -5.19
C LEU A 116 -8.29 3.77 -6.45
N GLU A 117 -8.95 3.92 -7.59
CA GLU A 117 -8.33 4.47 -8.80
C GLU A 117 -7.83 5.89 -8.58
N ASP A 118 -8.61 6.74 -7.92
CA ASP A 118 -8.19 8.09 -7.52
C ASP A 118 -6.97 8.03 -6.59
N THR A 119 -6.93 7.06 -5.67
CA THR A 119 -5.78 6.82 -4.80
C THR A 119 -4.54 6.45 -5.62
N LEU A 120 -4.65 5.51 -6.57
CA LEU A 120 -3.55 5.11 -7.45
C LEU A 120 -2.97 6.31 -8.23
N ARG A 121 -3.84 7.18 -8.73
CA ARG A 121 -3.43 8.39 -9.47
C ARG A 121 -2.78 9.44 -8.56
N ALA A 122 -3.29 9.61 -7.35
CA ALA A 122 -2.82 10.63 -6.41
C ALA A 122 -1.47 10.29 -5.78
N GLU A 123 -1.21 9.00 -5.54
CA GLU A 123 -0.02 8.55 -4.82
C GLU A 123 1.22 8.37 -5.70
N HIS A 124 1.07 8.13 -6.99
CA HIS A 124 2.23 8.05 -7.90
C HIS A 124 3.12 9.28 -7.78
N ARG A 125 4.42 9.08 -7.67
CA ARG A 125 5.46 10.12 -7.66
C ARG A 125 6.59 9.74 -8.61
N PRO A 126 6.89 10.54 -9.64
CA PRO A 126 8.05 10.31 -10.48
C PRO A 126 9.33 10.20 -9.65
N SER A 127 10.18 9.26 -10.01
CA SER A 127 11.45 9.02 -9.32
C SER A 127 12.56 8.80 -10.34
N GLU A 128 13.66 9.55 -10.22
CA GLU A 128 14.86 9.32 -11.05
C GLU A 128 15.53 7.98 -10.74
N ALA A 129 15.47 7.53 -9.49
CA ALA A 129 16.06 6.26 -9.06
C ALA A 129 15.22 5.03 -9.50
N PHE A 130 13.90 5.20 -9.60
CA PHE A 130 12.95 4.16 -9.99
C PHE A 130 11.95 4.71 -11.00
N PRO A 131 12.39 5.02 -12.24
CA PRO A 131 11.52 5.63 -13.24
C PRO A 131 10.39 4.68 -13.67
N PHE A 132 9.19 5.23 -13.82
CA PHE A 132 8.03 4.50 -14.33
C PHE A 132 7.40 5.29 -15.49
N PRO A 133 8.02 5.26 -16.69
CA PRO A 133 7.67 6.15 -17.81
C PRO A 133 6.19 6.12 -18.19
N ALA A 134 5.54 4.97 -18.08
CA ALA A 134 4.12 4.82 -18.39
C ALA A 134 3.21 5.69 -17.49
N LEU A 135 3.61 5.92 -16.25
CA LEU A 135 2.87 6.75 -15.31
C LEU A 135 3.41 8.19 -15.25
N ASP A 136 4.74 8.34 -15.33
CA ASP A 136 5.41 9.65 -15.28
C ASP A 136 4.88 10.59 -16.38
N ALA A 137 4.66 10.07 -17.60
CA ALA A 137 4.15 10.82 -18.73
C ALA A 137 2.72 11.37 -18.55
N ARG A 138 1.95 10.82 -17.61
CA ARG A 138 0.57 11.24 -17.35
C ARG A 138 0.45 12.48 -16.48
N ARG A 139 1.42 12.72 -15.59
CA ARG A 139 1.45 13.92 -14.73
C ARG A 139 1.69 15.22 -15.49
N GLY A 140 2.19 15.16 -16.71
CA GLY A 140 2.42 16.33 -17.57
C GLY A 140 1.25 16.68 -18.50
N ARG A 141 0.13 15.96 -18.45
CA ARG A 141 -1.07 16.30 -19.23
C ARG A 141 -2.05 17.09 -18.34
N PRO A 142 -2.42 18.33 -18.77
CA PRO A 142 -3.39 19.16 -18.07
C PRO A 142 -4.78 18.54 -18.06
#